data_48a103e7da3c1bdbf899adcd803d1d97
#
_entry.id   48a103e7da3c1bdbf899adcd803d1d97
#
_cell.length_a   1.000
_cell.length_b   1.000
_cell.length_c   1.000
_cell.angle_alpha   90.00
_cell.angle_beta   90.00
_cell.angle_gamma   90.00
#
_symmetry.space_group_name_H-M   'P 1'
#
loop_
_entity.id
_entity.type
_entity.pdbx_description
1 polymer ?
#
loop_
_entity_poly.entity_id
_entity_poly.type
_entity_poly.pdbx_seq_one_letter_code
_entity_poly.pdbx_strand_id
1 'polypeptide(L)'
;MGRNVSGISQKWDLRYLELAKHISTWSKDPSTKIGSIAIGKNGQVLSQGYNGFPRGVIDSTERLNDREKKLARVVHAEMNVIYNASANGVTLKGSTLYIHGLPCCSDCAKGVIQVGIKRVVMPKKELNDPARLRWEESWNKAKEMFRESGVQWEFI
;
A
#
# COMPACT_ATOMS: atom_id res chain seq x y z
N MET A 1 14.55 -1.81 21.97
CA MET A 1 14.17 -1.83 20.55
C MET A 1 14.64 -0.55 19.87
N GLY A 2 15.42 -0.67 18.80
CA GLY A 2 15.91 0.46 18.06
C GLY A 2 14.77 1.22 17.34
N ARG A 3 14.98 2.52 17.13
CA ARG A 3 14.13 3.32 16.24
C ARG A 3 14.71 3.25 14.83
N ASN A 4 13.85 3.22 13.84
CA ASN A 4 14.30 3.35 12.46
C ASN A 4 14.62 4.82 12.13
N VAL A 5 15.09 5.09 10.92
CA VAL A 5 15.46 6.44 10.46
C VAL A 5 14.32 7.46 10.54
N SER A 6 13.06 7.05 10.56
CA SER A 6 11.90 7.94 10.67
C SER A 6 11.53 8.28 12.13
N GLY A 7 12.23 7.69 13.13
CA GLY A 7 11.91 7.84 14.54
C GLY A 7 10.82 6.91 15.05
N ILE A 8 10.20 6.09 14.19
CA ILE A 8 9.20 5.10 14.58
C ILE A 8 9.92 3.82 15.02
N SER A 9 9.54 3.26 16.18
CA SER A 9 10.14 2.00 16.64
C SER A 9 9.63 0.81 15.83
N GLN A 10 10.46 -0.23 15.71
CA GLN A 10 10.09 -1.47 15.03
C GLN A 10 8.83 -2.11 15.60
N LYS A 11 8.62 -2.00 16.91
CA LYS A 11 7.40 -2.48 17.57
C LYS A 11 6.14 -1.86 16.95
N TRP A 12 6.16 -0.55 16.72
CA TRP A 12 5.03 0.15 16.10
C TRP A 12 4.90 -0.16 14.61
N ASP A 13 6.01 -0.31 13.90
CA ASP A 13 5.98 -0.75 12.50
C ASP A 13 5.25 -2.10 12.37
N LEU A 14 5.54 -3.06 13.25
CA LEU A 14 4.87 -4.36 13.25
C LEU A 14 3.37 -4.23 13.56
N ARG A 15 3.01 -3.37 14.50
CA ARG A 15 1.61 -3.10 14.83
C ARG A 15 0.84 -2.49 13.65
N TYR A 16 1.43 -1.53 12.97
CA TYR A 16 0.79 -0.90 11.81
C TYR A 16 0.71 -1.85 10.62
N LEU A 17 1.71 -2.71 10.42
CA LEU A 17 1.60 -3.78 9.42
C LEU A 17 0.48 -4.77 9.75
N GLU A 18 0.30 -5.11 11.02
CA GLU A 18 -0.80 -5.98 11.45
C GLU A 18 -2.16 -5.32 11.20
N LEU A 19 -2.28 -4.01 11.42
CA LEU A 19 -3.48 -3.26 11.09
C LEU A 19 -3.74 -3.25 9.58
N ALA A 20 -2.70 -3.03 8.76
CA ALA A 20 -2.82 -3.10 7.30
C ALA A 20 -3.24 -4.50 6.85
N LYS A 21 -2.73 -5.55 7.48
CA LYS A 21 -3.14 -6.93 7.23
C LYS A 21 -4.63 -7.13 7.52
N HIS A 22 -5.12 -6.61 8.64
CA HIS A 22 -6.54 -6.69 8.97
C HIS A 22 -7.40 -6.01 7.89
N ILE A 23 -7.02 -4.82 7.47
CA ILE A 23 -7.72 -4.07 6.42
C ILE A 23 -7.71 -4.84 5.10
N SER A 24 -6.64 -5.57 4.78
CA SER A 24 -6.58 -6.40 3.57
C SER A 24 -7.69 -7.45 3.51
N THR A 25 -8.16 -7.94 4.66
CA THR A 25 -9.24 -8.94 4.73
C THR A 25 -10.58 -8.40 4.22
N TRP A 26 -10.74 -7.08 4.11
CA TRP A 26 -11.95 -6.46 3.61
C TRP A 26 -12.03 -6.48 2.07
N SER A 27 -10.92 -6.75 1.39
CA SER A 27 -10.90 -6.86 -0.07
C SER A 27 -11.70 -8.07 -0.54
N LYS A 28 -12.49 -7.88 -1.60
CA LYS A 28 -13.23 -8.94 -2.28
C LYS A 28 -12.42 -9.63 -3.38
N ASP A 29 -11.19 -9.20 -3.63
CA ASP A 29 -10.33 -9.79 -4.66
C ASP A 29 -10.06 -11.26 -4.33
N PRO A 30 -10.41 -12.20 -5.23
CA PRO A 30 -10.23 -13.62 -4.97
C PRO A 30 -8.78 -14.10 -5.09
N SER A 31 -7.92 -13.31 -5.72
CA SER A 31 -6.52 -13.69 -5.97
C SER A 31 -5.57 -13.11 -4.94
N THR A 32 -5.62 -11.80 -4.74
CA THR A 32 -4.67 -11.11 -3.85
C THR A 32 -5.38 -9.99 -3.10
N LYS A 33 -5.33 -10.05 -1.77
CA LYS A 33 -5.92 -9.06 -0.89
C LYS A 33 -4.81 -8.18 -0.33
N ILE A 34 -4.93 -6.87 -0.55
CA ILE A 34 -3.95 -5.88 -0.13
C ILE A 34 -4.63 -4.85 0.77
N GLY A 35 -3.96 -4.53 1.87
CA GLY A 35 -4.39 -3.46 2.77
C GLY A 35 -3.28 -2.46 2.97
N SER A 36 -3.64 -1.21 3.16
CA SER A 36 -2.68 -0.14 3.36
C SER A 36 -3.20 0.91 4.32
N ILE A 37 -2.30 1.49 5.11
CA ILE A 37 -2.61 2.59 6.02
C ILE A 37 -1.50 3.64 5.98
N ALA A 38 -1.88 4.90 6.12
CA ALA A 38 -0.95 6.01 6.28
C ALA A 38 -0.96 6.48 7.74
N ILE A 39 0.23 6.59 8.32
CA ILE A 39 0.43 6.97 9.71
C ILE A 39 1.17 8.30 9.78
N GLY A 40 0.62 9.25 10.54
CA GLY A 40 1.21 10.55 10.73
C GLY A 40 2.35 10.59 11.73
N LYS A 41 2.97 11.75 11.86
CA LYS A 41 4.14 11.97 12.73
C LYS A 41 3.92 11.57 14.20
N ASN A 42 2.68 11.70 14.67
CA ASN A 42 2.33 11.41 16.06
C ASN A 42 1.72 10.02 16.25
N GLY A 43 1.86 9.14 15.26
CA GLY A 43 1.31 7.78 15.31
C GLY A 43 -0.17 7.68 14.98
N GLN A 44 -0.82 8.78 14.55
CA GLN A 44 -2.23 8.76 14.21
C GLN A 44 -2.47 8.13 12.84
N VAL A 45 -3.55 7.36 12.72
CA VAL A 45 -4.02 6.84 11.44
C VAL A 45 -4.64 8.00 10.64
N LEU A 46 -4.01 8.34 9.52
CA LEU A 46 -4.47 9.42 8.65
C LEU A 46 -5.48 8.93 7.61
N SER A 47 -5.26 7.75 7.07
CA SER A 47 -6.08 7.17 6.02
C SER A 47 -5.82 5.69 5.90
N GLN A 48 -6.77 4.98 5.27
CA GLN A 48 -6.68 3.54 5.03
C GLN A 48 -7.26 3.22 3.66
N GLY A 49 -6.89 2.07 3.13
CA GLY A 49 -7.41 1.56 1.87
C GLY A 49 -7.13 0.09 1.68
N TYR A 50 -7.97 -0.57 0.91
CA TYR A 50 -7.77 -1.94 0.43
C TYR A 50 -8.11 -1.98 -1.06
N ASN A 51 -7.60 -2.99 -1.77
CA ASN A 51 -7.84 -3.09 -3.21
C ASN A 51 -9.28 -3.48 -3.51
N GLY A 52 -9.89 -2.80 -4.44
CA GLY A 52 -11.28 -3.02 -4.82
C GLY A 52 -11.70 -2.12 -5.98
N PHE A 53 -12.93 -2.34 -6.43
CA PHE A 53 -13.50 -1.51 -7.49
C PHE A 53 -13.90 -0.14 -6.93
N PRO A 54 -13.97 0.89 -7.77
CA PRO A 54 -14.43 2.21 -7.34
C PRO A 54 -15.83 2.15 -6.75
N ARG A 55 -16.13 3.10 -5.84
CA ARG A 55 -17.46 3.20 -5.23
C ARG A 55 -18.55 3.32 -6.30
N GLY A 56 -19.61 2.53 -6.18
CA GLY A 56 -20.71 2.52 -7.14
C GLY A 56 -20.48 1.68 -8.39
N VAL A 57 -19.26 1.21 -8.64
CA VAL A 57 -18.96 0.28 -9.73
C VAL A 57 -19.29 -1.13 -9.26
N ILE A 58 -20.08 -1.86 -10.07
CA ILE A 58 -20.55 -3.21 -9.71
C ILE A 58 -19.37 -4.18 -9.64
N ASP A 59 -19.15 -4.78 -8.48
CA ASP A 59 -18.10 -5.76 -8.21
C ASP A 59 -18.66 -7.19 -8.18
N SER A 60 -19.33 -7.58 -9.26
CA SER A 60 -19.89 -8.93 -9.38
C SER A 60 -18.81 -10.00 -9.33
N THR A 61 -19.19 -11.20 -8.90
CA THR A 61 -18.31 -12.36 -8.90
C THR A 61 -17.70 -12.62 -10.28
N GLU A 62 -18.49 -12.45 -11.34
CA GLU A 62 -18.01 -12.56 -12.72
C GLU A 62 -16.84 -11.60 -13.00
N ARG A 63 -17.00 -10.32 -12.67
CA ARG A 63 -15.96 -9.31 -12.89
C ARG A 63 -14.73 -9.55 -12.04
N LEU A 64 -14.91 -9.96 -10.79
CA LEU A 64 -13.80 -10.23 -9.87
C LEU A 64 -12.98 -11.45 -10.28
N ASN A 65 -13.60 -12.44 -10.91
CA ASN A 65 -12.93 -13.66 -11.36
C ASN A 65 -12.39 -13.59 -12.80
N ASP A 66 -12.78 -12.58 -13.56
CA ASP A 66 -12.24 -12.32 -14.90
C ASP A 66 -11.08 -11.34 -14.80
N ARG A 67 -9.87 -11.82 -15.11
CA ARG A 67 -8.65 -11.01 -14.94
C ARG A 67 -8.70 -9.68 -15.69
N GLU A 68 -9.15 -9.71 -16.95
CA GLU A 68 -9.23 -8.49 -17.77
C GLU A 68 -10.24 -7.49 -17.20
N LYS A 69 -11.42 -7.96 -16.85
CA LYS A 69 -12.47 -7.12 -16.25
C LYS A 69 -12.05 -6.56 -14.90
N LYS A 70 -11.37 -7.38 -14.08
CA LYS A 70 -10.85 -6.96 -12.78
C LYS A 70 -9.76 -5.90 -12.93
N LEU A 71 -8.75 -6.14 -13.76
CA LEU A 71 -7.64 -5.20 -13.93
C LEU A 71 -8.08 -3.86 -14.52
N ALA A 72 -9.15 -3.85 -15.33
CA ALA A 72 -9.69 -2.61 -15.87
C ALA A 72 -10.41 -1.75 -14.82
N ARG A 73 -10.75 -2.31 -13.66
CA ARG A 73 -11.60 -1.66 -12.65
C ARG A 73 -10.96 -1.52 -11.28
N VAL A 74 -10.00 -2.37 -10.94
CA VAL A 74 -9.44 -2.40 -9.58
C VAL A 74 -8.63 -1.12 -9.28
N VAL A 75 -8.89 -0.55 -8.11
CA VAL A 75 -8.06 0.49 -7.50
C VAL A 75 -7.17 -0.17 -6.46
N HIS A 76 -5.87 0.04 -6.53
CA HIS A 76 -4.92 -0.53 -5.59
C HIS A 76 -5.09 0.07 -4.19
N ALA A 77 -4.73 -0.69 -3.17
CA ALA A 77 -4.87 -0.27 -1.78
C ALA A 77 -4.15 1.04 -1.49
N GLU A 78 -2.94 1.23 -2.01
CA GLU A 78 -2.14 2.45 -1.83
C GLU A 78 -2.85 3.67 -2.43
N MET A 79 -3.43 3.53 -3.61
CA MET A 79 -4.20 4.61 -4.23
C MET A 79 -5.48 4.90 -3.47
N ASN A 80 -6.14 3.88 -2.89
CA ASN A 80 -7.32 4.10 -2.06
C ASN A 80 -6.98 4.85 -0.76
N VAL A 81 -5.79 4.65 -0.19
CA VAL A 81 -5.31 5.49 0.92
C VAL A 81 -5.26 6.96 0.49
N ILE A 82 -4.73 7.24 -0.68
CA ILE A 82 -4.60 8.60 -1.22
C ILE A 82 -5.99 9.21 -1.51
N TYR A 83 -6.87 8.47 -2.17
CA TYR A 83 -8.22 8.95 -2.47
C TYR A 83 -9.06 9.17 -1.23
N ASN A 84 -8.97 8.28 -0.23
CA ASN A 84 -9.69 8.44 1.03
C ASN A 84 -9.17 9.65 1.82
N ALA A 85 -7.86 9.89 1.83
CA ALA A 85 -7.29 11.09 2.43
C ALA A 85 -7.79 12.35 1.72
N SER A 86 -7.81 12.35 0.39
CA SER A 86 -8.32 13.47 -0.40
C SER A 86 -9.80 13.74 -0.09
N ALA A 87 -10.63 12.69 -0.03
CA ALA A 87 -12.05 12.83 0.27
C ALA A 87 -12.30 13.44 1.66
N ASN A 88 -11.42 13.19 2.62
CA ASN A 88 -11.52 13.69 3.99
C ASN A 88 -10.74 15.01 4.23
N GLY A 89 -10.09 15.54 3.22
CA GLY A 89 -9.28 16.75 3.37
C GLY A 89 -8.04 16.56 4.25
N VAL A 90 -7.47 15.37 4.28
CA VAL A 90 -6.31 15.03 5.10
C VAL A 90 -5.05 15.01 4.25
N THR A 91 -4.02 15.75 4.68
CA THR A 91 -2.71 15.68 4.03
C THR A 91 -1.95 14.43 4.44
N LEU A 92 -1.30 13.79 3.47
CA LEU A 92 -0.40 12.67 3.71
C LEU A 92 1.08 13.08 3.73
N LYS A 93 1.37 14.35 3.60
CA LYS A 93 2.73 14.87 3.56
C LYS A 93 3.50 14.48 4.83
N GLY A 94 4.66 13.86 4.63
CA GLY A 94 5.54 13.43 5.71
C GLY A 94 5.08 12.18 6.46
N SER A 95 4.03 11.50 6.00
CA SER A 95 3.53 10.27 6.62
C SER A 95 4.34 9.05 6.23
N THR A 96 4.08 7.94 6.95
CA THR A 96 4.59 6.60 6.64
C THR A 96 3.44 5.75 6.12
N LEU A 97 3.64 5.08 4.99
CA LEU A 97 2.68 4.17 4.39
C LEU A 97 3.05 2.72 4.70
N TYR A 98 2.12 1.98 5.27
CA TYR A 98 2.28 0.54 5.56
C TYR A 98 1.43 -0.24 4.57
N ILE A 99 2.01 -1.23 3.91
CA ILE A 99 1.34 -2.04 2.89
C ILE A 99 1.47 -3.51 3.23
N HIS A 100 0.34 -4.19 3.36
CA HIS A 100 0.29 -5.65 3.49
C HIS A 100 -0.26 -6.26 2.21
N GLY A 101 0.44 -7.26 1.69
CA GLY A 101 0.12 -7.95 0.45
C GLY A 101 1.31 -7.95 -0.50
N LEU A 102 1.19 -7.30 -1.64
CA LEU A 102 2.28 -7.16 -2.60
C LEU A 102 3.10 -5.88 -2.34
N PRO A 103 4.36 -5.85 -2.78
CA PRO A 103 5.13 -4.61 -2.77
C PRO A 103 4.45 -3.52 -3.60
N CYS A 104 4.76 -2.26 -3.30
CA CYS A 104 4.24 -1.12 -4.02
C CYS A 104 4.59 -1.21 -5.52
N CYS A 105 3.58 -1.11 -6.39
CA CYS A 105 3.82 -1.10 -7.83
C CYS A 105 4.29 0.27 -8.32
N SER A 106 4.83 0.30 -9.55
CA SER A 106 5.38 1.53 -10.12
C SER A 106 4.33 2.65 -10.29
N ASP A 107 3.09 2.30 -10.62
CA ASP A 107 2.03 3.30 -10.75
C ASP A 107 1.65 3.91 -9.40
N CYS A 108 1.52 3.08 -8.37
CA CYS A 108 1.23 3.57 -7.02
C CYS A 108 2.38 4.39 -6.44
N ALA A 109 3.63 4.03 -6.77
CA ALA A 109 4.81 4.78 -6.34
C ALA A 109 4.76 6.25 -6.78
N LYS A 110 4.27 6.52 -7.97
CA LYS A 110 4.09 7.90 -8.47
C LYS A 110 3.17 8.70 -7.55
N GLY A 111 2.03 8.12 -7.19
CA GLY A 111 1.09 8.76 -6.26
C GLY A 111 1.67 8.95 -4.86
N VAL A 112 2.37 7.94 -4.35
CA VAL A 112 3.05 8.00 -3.04
C VAL A 112 4.03 9.17 -2.98
N ILE A 113 4.83 9.34 -4.03
CA ILE A 113 5.79 10.44 -4.14
C ILE A 113 5.05 11.79 -4.21
N GLN A 114 4.05 11.90 -5.06
CA GLN A 114 3.36 13.16 -5.31
C GLN A 114 2.61 13.70 -4.10
N VAL A 115 2.07 12.84 -3.24
CA VAL A 115 1.38 13.27 -2.01
C VAL A 115 2.33 13.51 -0.83
N GLY A 116 3.63 13.27 -1.02
CA GLY A 116 4.64 13.59 -0.02
C GLY A 116 4.83 12.56 1.08
N ILE A 117 4.41 11.30 0.87
CA ILE A 117 4.73 10.21 1.79
C ILE A 117 6.24 10.02 1.81
N LYS A 118 6.83 9.95 2.99
CA LYS A 118 8.29 9.93 3.13
C LYS A 118 8.87 8.53 3.32
N ARG A 119 8.06 7.56 3.71
CA ARG A 119 8.51 6.20 4.03
C ARG A 119 7.43 5.18 3.70
N VAL A 120 7.86 4.03 3.15
CA VAL A 120 6.98 2.89 2.84
C VAL A 120 7.51 1.66 3.57
N VAL A 121 6.65 0.97 4.30
CA VAL A 121 6.98 -0.23 5.06
C VAL A 121 6.13 -1.39 4.57
N MET A 122 6.78 -2.50 4.28
CA MET A 122 6.17 -3.70 3.73
C MET A 122 6.67 -4.93 4.50
N PRO A 123 5.88 -6.01 4.62
CA PRO A 123 6.35 -7.22 5.27
C PRO A 123 7.38 -7.95 4.39
N LYS A 124 8.36 -8.59 5.02
CA LYS A 124 9.26 -9.51 4.34
C LYS A 124 8.44 -10.66 3.77
N LYS A 125 8.67 -10.96 2.49
CA LYS A 125 8.06 -12.11 1.82
C LYS A 125 9.10 -13.16 1.49
N GLU A 126 8.66 -14.41 1.48
CA GLU A 126 9.51 -15.52 1.06
C GLU A 126 9.90 -15.35 -0.41
N LEU A 127 11.15 -15.68 -0.73
CA LEU A 127 11.73 -15.52 -2.06
C LEU A 127 10.98 -16.31 -3.14
N ASN A 128 10.26 -17.36 -2.77
CA ASN A 128 9.61 -18.29 -3.68
C ASN A 128 8.11 -18.02 -3.90
N ASP A 129 7.58 -16.90 -3.43
CA ASP A 129 6.18 -16.53 -3.68
C ASP A 129 5.99 -16.18 -5.17
N PRO A 130 5.19 -16.95 -5.95
CA PRO A 130 4.96 -16.66 -7.37
C PRO A 130 4.36 -15.27 -7.63
N ALA A 131 3.54 -14.76 -6.71
CA ALA A 131 2.98 -13.42 -6.82
C ALA A 131 4.08 -12.36 -6.74
N ARG A 132 5.08 -12.57 -5.88
CA ARG A 132 6.25 -11.69 -5.76
C ARG A 132 7.02 -11.61 -7.08
N LEU A 133 7.29 -12.77 -7.69
CA LEU A 133 8.06 -12.82 -8.96
C LEU A 133 7.36 -12.03 -10.07
N ARG A 134 6.03 -12.12 -10.17
CA ARG A 134 5.25 -11.38 -11.17
C ARG A 134 5.32 -9.86 -10.98
N TRP A 135 5.46 -9.40 -9.73
CA TRP A 135 5.45 -7.97 -9.40
C TRP A 135 6.84 -7.39 -9.19
N GLU A 136 7.90 -8.21 -9.29
CA GLU A 136 9.28 -7.78 -9.03
C GLU A 136 9.74 -6.67 -9.98
N GLU A 137 9.42 -6.77 -11.26
CA GLU A 137 9.77 -5.74 -12.24
C GLU A 137 9.14 -4.39 -11.89
N SER A 138 7.84 -4.39 -11.55
CA SER A 138 7.13 -3.18 -11.14
C SER A 138 7.71 -2.61 -9.84
N TRP A 139 8.00 -3.48 -8.87
CA TRP A 139 8.66 -3.06 -7.63
C TRP A 139 10.05 -2.46 -7.88
N ASN A 140 10.83 -3.01 -8.78
CA ASN A 140 12.16 -2.48 -9.10
C ASN A 140 12.06 -1.06 -9.68
N LYS A 141 11.06 -0.79 -10.50
CA LYS A 141 10.78 0.57 -11.01
C LYS A 141 10.34 1.51 -9.89
N ALA A 142 9.47 1.05 -9.00
CA ALA A 142 9.05 1.82 -7.83
C ALA A 142 10.23 2.17 -6.94
N LYS A 143 11.08 1.18 -6.65
CA LYS A 143 12.28 1.34 -5.82
C LYS A 143 13.23 2.38 -6.40
N GLU A 144 13.43 2.38 -7.71
CA GLU A 144 14.27 3.37 -8.38
C GLU A 144 13.71 4.79 -8.21
N MET A 145 12.41 4.97 -8.43
CA MET A 145 11.75 6.27 -8.23
C MET A 145 11.81 6.73 -6.78
N PHE A 146 11.63 5.82 -5.82
CA PHE A 146 11.76 6.14 -4.39
C PHE A 146 13.17 6.61 -4.05
N ARG A 147 14.19 5.92 -4.56
CA ARG A 147 15.59 6.31 -4.35
C ARG A 147 15.87 7.71 -4.87
N GLU A 148 15.42 8.01 -6.09
CA GLU A 148 15.63 9.32 -6.71
C GLU A 148 14.87 10.45 -5.99
N SER A 149 13.68 10.17 -5.48
CA SER A 149 12.81 11.14 -4.81
C SER A 149 13.06 11.29 -3.31
N GLY A 150 13.90 10.44 -2.73
CA GLY A 150 14.17 10.47 -1.29
C GLY A 150 13.13 9.76 -0.43
N VAL A 151 12.23 8.99 -1.02
CA VAL A 151 11.30 8.16 -0.24
C VAL A 151 12.04 6.92 0.27
N GLN A 152 11.99 6.71 1.57
CA GLN A 152 12.60 5.55 2.20
C GLN A 152 11.66 4.33 2.13
N TRP A 153 12.22 3.13 2.10
CA TRP A 153 11.43 1.90 2.18
C TRP A 153 12.13 0.87 3.05
N GLU A 154 11.33 0.02 3.68
CA GLU A 154 11.82 -1.10 4.49
C GLU A 154 10.93 -2.32 4.31
N PHE A 155 11.55 -3.50 4.33
CA PHE A 155 10.87 -4.78 4.49
C PHE A 155 11.17 -5.31 5.90
N ILE A 156 10.15 -5.58 6.68
CA ILE A 156 10.30 -6.05 8.06
C ILE A 156 9.43 -7.26 8.37
#